data_8718c0cfe370b9471df1ed017bcb5ec8
#
_entry.id   8718c0cfe370b9471df1ed017bcb5ec8
#
_cell.length_a   1.000
_cell.length_b   1.000
_cell.length_c   1.000
_cell.angle_alpha   90.00
_cell.angle_beta   90.00
_cell.angle_gamma   90.00
#
_symmetry.space_group_name_H-M   'P 1'
#
loop_
_entity.id
_entity.type
_entity.pdbx_description
1 polymer ?
#
loop_
_entity_poly.entity_id
_entity_poly.type
_entity_poly.pdbx_seq_one_letter_code
_entity_poly.pdbx_strand_id
1 'polypeptide(L)'
;TILNLFTDSLRALAALPDGSRVYAASFASGHQTTTIDSLAVDGSKPEPSRNKDEILAPATCLIVRQTGGRWLDEDGVDWSSEVMFNLPDYDVFEIDATQEVPELRRQISGVGTGLFNMAVNPSRAELYVSNLESRNEVRFEGPGLNASTVRGHIADTRVSVVTNSGVV
;
A
#
# COMPACT_ATOMS: atom_id res chain seq x y z
N THR A 1 -24.54 3.18 -17.95
CA THR A 1 -23.20 3.82 -17.93
C THR A 1 -22.19 2.87 -17.32
N ILE A 2 -20.99 2.81 -17.85
CA ILE A 2 -19.86 2.06 -17.31
C ILE A 2 -18.78 3.09 -16.95
N LEU A 3 -18.31 3.06 -15.71
CA LEU A 3 -17.21 3.87 -15.22
C LEU A 3 -15.96 2.99 -15.08
N ASN A 4 -14.93 3.25 -15.87
CA ASN A 4 -13.67 2.52 -15.81
C ASN A 4 -12.75 3.18 -14.77
N LEU A 5 -12.25 2.40 -13.82
CA LEU A 5 -11.32 2.83 -12.78
C LEU A 5 -9.98 2.13 -12.98
N PHE A 6 -8.89 2.85 -12.78
CA PHE A 6 -7.55 2.28 -12.89
C PHE A 6 -7.21 1.53 -11.59
N THR A 7 -7.65 0.29 -11.52
CA THR A 7 -7.40 -0.58 -10.37
C THR A 7 -7.64 -2.04 -10.74
N ASP A 8 -7.21 -2.94 -9.88
CA ASP A 8 -7.51 -4.36 -9.94
C ASP A 8 -8.50 -4.74 -8.83
N SER A 9 -9.42 -5.67 -9.15
CA SER A 9 -10.29 -6.33 -8.17
C SER A 9 -11.10 -5.38 -7.25
N LEU A 10 -11.89 -4.47 -7.81
CA LEU A 10 -12.88 -3.72 -7.02
C LEU A 10 -13.78 -4.66 -6.22
N ARG A 11 -13.87 -4.47 -4.91
CA ARG A 11 -14.59 -5.40 -4.05
C ARG A 11 -15.61 -4.76 -3.11
N ALA A 12 -15.30 -3.60 -2.52
CA ALA A 12 -16.18 -2.94 -1.58
C ALA A 12 -16.76 -1.66 -2.18
N LEU A 13 -18.03 -1.41 -1.89
CA LEU A 13 -18.74 -0.18 -2.21
C LEU A 13 -19.39 0.38 -0.96
N ALA A 14 -19.36 1.71 -0.81
CA ALA A 14 -20.10 2.44 0.21
C ALA A 14 -20.65 3.74 -0.38
N ALA A 15 -21.79 4.21 0.11
CA ALA A 15 -22.38 5.44 -0.37
C ALA A 15 -22.71 6.37 0.80
N LEU A 16 -22.70 7.67 0.57
CA LEU A 16 -23.26 8.64 1.50
C LEU A 16 -24.77 8.41 1.64
N PRO A 17 -25.37 8.71 2.81
CA PRO A 17 -26.80 8.52 3.04
C PRO A 17 -27.69 9.29 2.07
N ASP A 18 -27.23 10.44 1.56
CA ASP A 18 -27.92 11.27 0.58
C ASP A 18 -27.74 10.80 -0.87
N GLY A 19 -26.93 9.75 -1.08
CA GLY A 19 -26.62 9.20 -2.41
C GLY A 19 -25.73 10.09 -3.29
N SER A 20 -25.24 11.21 -2.79
CA SER A 20 -24.44 12.15 -3.60
C SER A 20 -23.06 11.62 -3.98
N ARG A 21 -22.52 10.70 -3.19
CA ARG A 21 -21.19 10.09 -3.42
C ARG A 21 -21.20 8.60 -3.20
N VAL A 22 -20.45 7.92 -4.03
CA VAL A 22 -20.15 6.49 -3.90
C VAL A 22 -18.64 6.31 -3.81
N TYR A 23 -18.23 5.44 -2.92
CA TYR A 23 -16.84 5.03 -2.76
C TYR A 23 -16.67 3.61 -3.22
N ALA A 24 -15.61 3.36 -4.00
CA ALA A 24 -15.24 2.03 -4.45
C ALA A 24 -13.81 1.73 -4.02
N ALA A 25 -13.57 0.57 -3.41
CA ALA A 25 -12.25 0.17 -2.93
C ALA A 25 -11.67 -0.98 -3.74
N SER A 26 -10.39 -0.86 -4.04
CA SER A 26 -9.58 -1.93 -4.59
C SER A 26 -9.32 -2.98 -3.51
N PHE A 27 -9.54 -4.26 -3.79
CA PHE A 27 -9.19 -5.31 -2.85
C PHE A 27 -7.68 -5.53 -2.79
N ALA A 28 -7.06 -5.74 -3.94
CA ALA A 28 -5.61 -5.84 -4.06
C ALA A 28 -5.09 -4.46 -4.43
N SER A 29 -4.60 -3.75 -3.44
CA SER A 29 -3.95 -2.47 -3.62
C SER A 29 -2.46 -2.60 -3.42
N GLY A 30 -1.69 -1.74 -4.05
CA GLY A 30 -0.26 -1.68 -3.87
C GLY A 30 0.10 -1.11 -2.50
N HIS A 31 1.38 -1.00 -2.26
CA HIS A 31 1.94 -0.47 -1.02
C HIS A 31 2.94 0.65 -1.30
N GLN A 32 2.89 1.20 -2.51
CA GLN A 32 3.89 2.13 -3.01
C GLN A 32 5.31 1.55 -2.87
N THR A 33 5.44 0.24 -3.07
CA THR A 33 6.72 -0.46 -3.09
C THR A 33 7.04 -0.99 -4.48
N THR A 34 8.32 -1.11 -4.76
CA THR A 34 8.82 -1.77 -5.96
C THR A 34 10.11 -2.53 -5.64
N THR A 35 10.55 -3.33 -6.55
CA THR A 35 11.80 -4.09 -6.42
C THR A 35 12.89 -3.47 -7.28
N ILE A 36 14.10 -3.40 -6.74
CA ILE A 36 15.32 -3.06 -7.48
C ILE A 36 16.00 -4.36 -7.89
N ASP A 37 16.41 -4.44 -9.15
CA ASP A 37 17.13 -5.59 -9.65
C ASP A 37 18.44 -5.80 -8.87
N SER A 38 18.74 -7.07 -8.55
CA SER A 38 19.93 -7.41 -7.79
C SER A 38 21.24 -7.02 -8.50
N LEU A 39 21.24 -6.87 -9.82
CA LEU A 39 22.38 -6.41 -10.59
C LEU A 39 22.62 -4.90 -10.47
N ALA A 40 21.57 -4.14 -10.20
CA ALA A 40 21.66 -2.69 -9.95
C ALA A 40 22.09 -2.37 -8.50
N VAL A 41 21.95 -3.35 -7.60
CA VAL A 41 22.32 -3.20 -6.20
C VAL A 41 23.78 -3.64 -6.04
N ASP A 42 24.70 -2.70 -6.06
CA ASP A 42 26.08 -2.92 -5.64
C ASP A 42 26.16 -3.24 -4.14
N GLY A 43 27.29 -3.42 -3.55
CA GLY A 43 27.47 -3.84 -2.16
C GLY A 43 26.83 -2.95 -1.06
N SER A 44 25.92 -2.03 -1.40
CA SER A 44 25.26 -1.11 -0.48
C SER A 44 23.96 -1.66 0.13
N LYS A 45 23.49 -2.84 -0.33
CA LYS A 45 22.31 -3.46 0.27
C LYS A 45 22.62 -4.11 1.62
N PRO A 46 21.63 -4.21 2.51
CA PRO A 46 21.79 -4.99 3.72
C PRO A 46 22.20 -6.44 3.43
N GLU A 47 23.19 -6.94 4.15
CA GLU A 47 23.61 -8.33 4.04
C GLU A 47 22.45 -9.29 4.31
N PRO A 48 22.30 -10.37 3.53
CA PRO A 48 21.30 -11.38 3.80
C PRO A 48 21.54 -12.02 5.19
N SER A 49 20.47 -12.21 5.95
CA SER A 49 20.55 -12.86 7.24
C SER A 49 20.88 -14.36 7.11
N ARG A 50 21.40 -14.94 8.20
CA ARG A 50 21.63 -16.38 8.33
C ARG A 50 20.63 -16.98 9.30
N ASN A 51 20.20 -18.21 9.03
CA ASN A 51 19.40 -18.96 9.99
C ASN A 51 20.28 -19.55 11.14
N LYS A 52 19.67 -20.28 12.06
CA LYS A 52 20.36 -20.94 13.19
C LYS A 52 21.43 -21.96 12.77
N ASP A 53 21.38 -22.46 11.55
CA ASP A 53 22.30 -23.45 11.00
C ASP A 53 23.37 -22.77 10.09
N GLU A 54 23.55 -21.44 10.21
CA GLU A 54 24.45 -20.60 9.42
C GLU A 54 24.14 -20.55 7.90
N ILE A 55 22.98 -21.06 7.49
CA ILE A 55 22.56 -21.01 6.09
C ILE A 55 22.13 -19.59 5.75
N LEU A 56 22.78 -19.05 4.71
CA LEU A 56 22.47 -17.71 4.20
C LEU A 56 21.05 -17.68 3.61
N ALA A 57 20.30 -16.67 3.91
CA ALA A 57 19.02 -16.41 3.23
C ALA A 57 19.26 -16.23 1.73
N PRO A 58 18.31 -16.66 0.87
CA PRO A 58 18.43 -16.45 -0.57
C PRO A 58 18.67 -14.98 -0.89
N ALA A 59 19.51 -14.71 -1.89
CA ALA A 59 19.63 -13.37 -2.43
C ALA A 59 18.29 -12.96 -3.02
N THR A 60 17.68 -11.93 -2.46
CA THR A 60 16.40 -11.38 -2.93
C THR A 60 16.65 -10.01 -3.56
N CYS A 61 15.75 -9.60 -4.45
CA CYS A 61 15.72 -8.23 -4.91
C CYS A 61 15.52 -7.28 -3.72
N LEU A 62 16.12 -6.10 -3.80
CA LEU A 62 15.87 -5.06 -2.82
C LEU A 62 14.45 -4.51 -3.02
N ILE A 63 13.68 -4.40 -1.95
CA ILE A 63 12.37 -3.77 -1.96
C ILE A 63 12.54 -2.34 -1.43
N VAL A 64 12.01 -1.38 -2.18
CA VAL A 64 12.02 0.03 -1.81
C VAL A 64 10.61 0.58 -1.78
N ARG A 65 10.37 1.56 -0.92
CA ARG A 65 9.08 2.22 -0.76
C ARG A 65 9.15 3.69 -1.14
N GLN A 66 8.12 4.18 -1.81
CA GLN A 66 7.99 5.60 -2.11
C GLN A 66 7.60 6.37 -0.86
N THR A 67 8.48 7.28 -0.44
CA THR A 67 8.28 8.14 0.72
C THR A 67 8.73 9.55 0.38
N GLY A 68 7.83 10.52 0.45
CA GLY A 68 8.14 11.91 0.14
C GLY A 68 8.68 12.14 -1.28
N GLY A 69 8.21 11.36 -2.26
CA GLY A 69 8.62 11.43 -3.66
C GLY A 69 9.96 10.74 -3.97
N ARG A 70 10.55 10.03 -3.00
CA ARG A 70 11.78 9.25 -3.16
C ARG A 70 11.53 7.78 -2.90
N TRP A 71 12.32 6.91 -3.51
CA TRP A 71 12.28 5.47 -3.30
C TRP A 71 13.38 5.07 -2.31
N LEU A 72 12.97 4.75 -1.10
CA LEU A 72 13.87 4.46 0.01
C LEU A 72 13.79 2.99 0.40
N ASP A 73 14.94 2.40 0.77
CA ASP A 73 14.99 1.10 1.42
C ASP A 73 14.72 1.22 2.94
N GLU A 74 14.81 0.10 3.66
CA GLU A 74 14.58 0.07 5.11
C GLU A 74 15.63 0.87 5.91
N ASP A 75 16.80 1.11 5.36
CA ASP A 75 17.88 1.90 5.96
C ASP A 75 17.81 3.38 5.55
N GLY A 76 16.85 3.75 4.68
CA GLY A 76 16.65 5.11 4.20
C GLY A 76 17.57 5.51 3.05
N VAL A 77 18.25 4.57 2.41
CA VAL A 77 19.06 4.83 1.22
C VAL A 77 18.14 5.12 0.04
N ASP A 78 18.49 6.13 -0.75
CA ASP A 78 17.68 6.60 -1.89
C ASP A 78 18.05 5.85 -3.17
N TRP A 79 17.10 5.10 -3.70
CA TRP A 79 17.19 4.31 -4.92
C TRP A 79 16.37 4.90 -6.08
N SER A 80 15.99 6.16 -6.00
CA SER A 80 15.11 6.79 -7.00
C SER A 80 15.70 6.77 -8.42
N SER A 81 17.01 6.75 -8.57
CA SER A 81 17.68 6.64 -9.87
C SER A 81 17.47 5.27 -10.54
N GLU A 82 17.22 4.23 -9.77
CA GLU A 82 17.04 2.86 -10.25
C GLU A 82 15.57 2.52 -10.53
N VAL A 83 14.62 3.34 -10.06
CA VAL A 83 13.19 3.15 -10.29
C VAL A 83 12.78 3.88 -11.57
N MET A 84 12.87 3.21 -12.69
CA MET A 84 12.59 3.79 -14.02
C MET A 84 11.09 3.79 -14.38
N PHE A 85 10.28 3.05 -13.66
CA PHE A 85 8.85 2.89 -13.97
C PHE A 85 8.03 2.83 -12.68
N ASN A 86 6.96 3.63 -12.61
CA ASN A 86 6.05 3.69 -11.49
C ASN A 86 4.61 3.69 -11.99
N LEU A 87 3.79 2.80 -11.44
CA LEU A 87 2.34 2.79 -11.68
C LEU A 87 1.63 3.52 -10.54
N PRO A 88 0.56 4.26 -10.84
CA PRO A 88 -0.30 4.81 -9.80
C PRO A 88 -0.85 3.69 -8.92
N ASP A 89 -0.84 3.92 -7.63
CA ASP A 89 -1.35 3.03 -6.60
C ASP A 89 -2.55 3.70 -5.94
N TYR A 90 -3.74 3.34 -6.40
CA TYR A 90 -5.01 3.90 -5.93
C TYR A 90 -5.82 2.85 -5.19
N ASP A 91 -6.17 3.17 -3.95
CA ASP A 91 -6.85 2.28 -3.02
C ASP A 91 -8.36 2.48 -3.04
N VAL A 92 -8.80 3.74 -3.00
CA VAL A 92 -10.20 4.11 -2.94
C VAL A 92 -10.50 5.18 -3.99
N PHE A 93 -11.64 5.01 -4.66
CA PHE A 93 -12.16 5.92 -5.67
C PHE A 93 -13.42 6.59 -5.13
N GLU A 94 -13.45 7.92 -5.12
CA GLU A 94 -14.63 8.71 -4.80
C GLU A 94 -15.32 9.12 -6.09
N ILE A 95 -16.58 8.75 -6.22
CA ILE A 95 -17.41 8.95 -7.41
C ILE A 95 -18.51 9.94 -7.07
N ASP A 96 -18.65 10.97 -7.86
CA ASP A 96 -19.80 11.89 -7.81
C ASP A 96 -20.99 11.20 -8.49
N ALA A 97 -22.06 11.00 -7.73
CA ALA A 97 -23.27 10.36 -8.18
C ALA A 97 -24.46 11.34 -8.25
N THR A 98 -24.22 12.64 -8.19
CA THR A 98 -25.27 13.66 -8.28
C THR A 98 -25.79 13.88 -9.69
N GLN A 99 -25.01 13.48 -10.69
CA GLN A 99 -25.37 13.63 -12.10
C GLN A 99 -25.98 12.35 -12.67
N GLU A 100 -26.71 12.45 -13.77
CA GLU A 100 -27.25 11.30 -14.51
C GLU A 100 -26.15 10.32 -14.94
N VAL A 101 -24.98 10.85 -15.28
CA VAL A 101 -23.77 10.10 -15.56
C VAL A 101 -22.78 10.33 -14.41
N PRO A 102 -22.54 9.32 -13.58
CA PRO A 102 -21.57 9.43 -12.48
C PRO A 102 -20.16 9.67 -13.01
N GLU A 103 -19.39 10.47 -12.27
CA GLU A 103 -18.02 10.84 -12.65
C GLU A 103 -17.04 10.55 -11.51
N LEU A 104 -15.82 10.14 -11.88
CA LEU A 104 -14.71 9.99 -10.94
C LEU A 104 -14.30 11.38 -10.41
N ARG A 105 -14.37 11.55 -9.09
CA ARG A 105 -14.04 12.81 -8.43
C ARG A 105 -12.63 12.82 -7.87
N ARG A 106 -12.25 11.74 -7.18
CA ARG A 106 -10.96 11.65 -6.48
C ARG A 106 -10.46 10.22 -6.43
N GLN A 107 -9.16 10.07 -6.49
CA GLN A 107 -8.42 8.84 -6.27
C GLN A 107 -7.60 9.00 -4.99
N ILE A 108 -7.61 8.01 -4.13
CA ILE A 108 -7.03 8.06 -2.78
C ILE A 108 -6.07 6.89 -2.65
N SER A 109 -4.83 7.20 -2.29
CA SER A 109 -3.76 6.24 -2.03
C SER A 109 -3.39 6.22 -0.55
N GLY A 110 -2.65 5.21 -0.10
CA GLY A 110 -2.13 5.11 1.26
C GLY A 110 -3.17 4.67 2.29
N VAL A 111 -4.26 4.04 1.85
CA VAL A 111 -5.28 3.47 2.74
C VAL A 111 -4.84 2.12 3.28
N GLY A 112 -4.29 1.25 2.43
CA GLY A 112 -3.77 -0.06 2.81
C GLY A 112 -3.53 -0.95 1.61
N THR A 113 -2.88 -2.08 1.81
CA THR A 113 -2.51 -3.03 0.74
C THR A 113 -3.60 -4.03 0.39
N GLY A 114 -4.51 -4.28 1.29
CA GLY A 114 -5.66 -5.15 1.05
C GLY A 114 -6.91 -4.58 1.72
N LEU A 115 -7.86 -4.08 0.94
CA LEU A 115 -9.07 -3.43 1.47
C LEU A 115 -10.26 -4.39 1.42
N PHE A 116 -10.91 -4.61 2.57
CA PHE A 116 -11.96 -5.62 2.70
C PHE A 116 -13.36 -5.04 2.60
N ASN A 117 -13.62 -3.99 3.38
CA ASN A 117 -14.95 -3.41 3.48
C ASN A 117 -14.87 -1.93 3.87
N MET A 118 -15.96 -1.22 3.63
CA MET A 118 -16.08 0.21 3.93
C MET A 118 -17.40 0.54 4.60
N ALA A 119 -17.37 1.56 5.46
CA ALA A 119 -18.55 2.16 6.06
C ALA A 119 -18.42 3.68 6.11
N VAL A 120 -19.48 4.38 5.78
CA VAL A 120 -19.52 5.85 5.85
C VAL A 120 -20.09 6.27 7.20
N ASN A 121 -19.47 7.25 7.84
CA ASN A 121 -20.04 7.92 9.00
C ASN A 121 -21.22 8.83 8.54
N PRO A 122 -22.43 8.58 9.00
CA PRO A 122 -23.60 9.33 8.51
C PRO A 122 -23.62 10.79 8.95
N SER A 123 -22.88 11.13 10.01
CA SER A 123 -22.85 12.48 10.58
C SER A 123 -21.67 13.32 10.11
N ARG A 124 -20.63 12.67 9.63
CA ARG A 124 -19.39 13.34 9.25
C ARG A 124 -18.85 12.74 7.95
N ALA A 125 -19.01 13.13 6.86
CA ALA A 125 -18.54 12.56 5.57
C ALA A 125 -17.14 11.90 5.61
N GLU A 126 -16.92 11.00 6.57
CA GLU A 126 -15.72 10.21 6.81
C GLU A 126 -15.98 8.77 6.37
N LEU A 127 -15.04 8.18 5.70
CA LEU A 127 -15.09 6.79 5.27
C LEU A 127 -14.15 5.95 6.13
N TYR A 128 -14.65 4.91 6.75
CA TYR A 128 -13.90 3.92 7.50
C TYR A 128 -13.64 2.71 6.61
N VAL A 129 -12.38 2.32 6.50
CA VAL A 129 -11.95 1.22 5.61
C VAL A 129 -11.22 0.17 6.43
N SER A 130 -11.79 -1.03 6.54
CA SER A 130 -11.08 -2.17 7.12
C SER A 130 -10.07 -2.72 6.13
N ASN A 131 -8.82 -2.82 6.55
CA ASN A 131 -7.73 -3.18 5.66
C ASN A 131 -6.58 -3.91 6.35
N LEU A 132 -5.71 -4.47 5.53
CA LEU A 132 -4.35 -4.88 5.90
C LEU A 132 -3.35 -3.85 5.37
N GLU A 133 -2.31 -3.63 6.13
CA GLU A 133 -1.11 -2.94 5.70
C GLU A 133 0.06 -3.91 5.71
N SER A 134 0.55 -4.29 4.55
CA SER A 134 1.73 -5.14 4.43
C SER A 134 3.00 -4.34 4.71
N ARG A 135 3.99 -5.02 5.28
CA ARG A 135 5.31 -4.45 5.57
C ARG A 135 6.35 -5.04 4.61
N ASN A 136 6.10 -4.90 3.33
CA ASN A 136 6.91 -5.53 2.28
C ASN A 136 8.36 -5.00 2.24
N GLU A 137 8.55 -3.74 2.63
CA GLU A 137 9.85 -3.08 2.63
C GLU A 137 10.71 -3.44 3.84
N VAL A 138 10.13 -4.06 4.85
CA VAL A 138 10.83 -4.46 6.07
C VAL A 138 11.12 -5.96 6.01
N ARG A 139 12.37 -6.32 6.18
CA ARG A 139 12.77 -7.73 6.23
C ARG A 139 12.15 -8.38 7.46
N PHE A 140 11.59 -9.57 7.30
CA PHE A 140 10.92 -10.27 8.39
C PHE A 140 11.90 -10.88 9.41
N GLU A 141 13.14 -11.11 9.02
CA GLU A 141 14.20 -11.62 9.91
C GLU A 141 14.54 -10.54 10.96
N GLY A 142 14.41 -10.91 12.19
CA GLY A 142 14.71 -10.01 13.31
C GLY A 142 16.20 -9.93 13.62
N PRO A 143 16.56 -9.02 14.52
CA PRO A 143 17.91 -8.95 15.06
C PRO A 143 18.25 -10.21 15.86
N GLY A 144 19.50 -10.48 16.03
CA GLY A 144 20.04 -11.58 16.79
C GLY A 144 21.03 -12.41 16.00
N LEU A 145 21.80 -13.22 16.69
CA LEU A 145 22.73 -14.12 16.06
C LEU A 145 21.96 -15.12 15.18
N ASN A 146 22.35 -15.18 13.90
CA ASN A 146 21.76 -16.06 12.91
C ASN A 146 20.25 -15.82 12.67
N ALA A 147 19.81 -14.58 12.75
CA ALA A 147 18.41 -14.22 12.57
C ALA A 147 17.46 -15.11 13.39
N SER A 148 17.77 -15.30 14.66
CA SER A 148 17.03 -16.18 15.56
C SER A 148 15.68 -15.62 16.01
N THR A 149 15.36 -14.39 15.62
CA THR A 149 14.12 -13.68 15.96
C THR A 149 13.37 -13.22 14.70
N VAL A 150 12.16 -12.72 14.88
CA VAL A 150 11.33 -12.13 13.82
C VAL A 150 11.02 -10.68 14.18
N ARG A 151 11.09 -9.77 13.23
CA ARG A 151 10.80 -8.33 13.42
C ARG A 151 9.32 -8.01 13.58
N GLY A 152 8.55 -8.83 14.24
CA GLY A 152 7.13 -8.60 14.42
C GLY A 152 6.29 -9.23 13.30
N HIS A 153 5.27 -8.53 12.81
CA HIS A 153 4.33 -9.10 11.85
C HIS A 153 4.59 -8.62 10.42
N ILE A 154 4.22 -9.48 9.49
CA ILE A 154 4.33 -9.23 8.05
C ILE A 154 3.29 -8.20 7.59
N ALA A 155 2.16 -8.12 8.28
CA ALA A 155 1.08 -7.19 7.99
C ALA A 155 0.34 -6.77 9.27
N ASP A 156 -0.14 -5.54 9.29
CA ASP A 156 -0.99 -5.00 10.34
C ASP A 156 -2.45 -4.98 9.88
N THR A 157 -3.36 -5.51 10.71
CA THR A 157 -4.80 -5.35 10.50
C THR A 157 -5.24 -4.04 11.11
N ARG A 158 -5.91 -3.19 10.34
CA ARG A 158 -6.29 -1.85 10.79
C ARG A 158 -7.60 -1.36 10.19
N VAL A 159 -8.08 -0.23 10.71
CA VAL A 159 -9.13 0.58 10.11
C VAL A 159 -8.55 1.94 9.79
N SER A 160 -8.50 2.30 8.53
CA SER A 160 -8.08 3.62 8.06
C SER A 160 -9.30 4.53 7.95
N VAL A 161 -9.13 5.80 8.31
CA VAL A 161 -10.17 6.82 8.18
C VAL A 161 -9.82 7.75 7.03
N VAL A 162 -10.68 7.81 6.03
CA VAL A 162 -10.52 8.70 4.88
C VAL A 162 -11.42 9.90 5.08
N THR A 163 -10.82 11.08 5.03
CA THR A 163 -11.47 12.37 5.13
C THR A 163 -11.35 13.19 3.85
N ASN A 164 -11.94 14.37 3.81
CA ASN A 164 -11.75 15.29 2.69
C ASN A 164 -10.29 15.73 2.53
N SER A 165 -9.51 15.75 3.62
CA SER A 165 -8.11 16.16 3.64
C SER A 165 -7.12 15.01 3.37
N GLY A 166 -7.57 13.77 3.38
CA GLY A 166 -6.72 12.59 3.15
C GLY A 166 -7.00 11.44 4.12
N VAL A 167 -6.06 10.52 4.20
CA VAL A 167 -6.09 9.37 5.12
C VAL A 167 -5.52 9.80 6.48
N VAL A 168 -6.17 9.37 7.56
CA VAL A 168 -5.79 9.66 8.96
C VAL A 168 -5.61 8.34 9.71
#